data_351ae6da19b023223179ed296f07dc0f
#
_entry.id   351ae6da19b023223179ed296f07dc0f
#
_cell.length_a   1.000
_cell.length_b   1.000
_cell.length_c   1.000
_cell.angle_alpha   90.00
_cell.angle_beta   90.00
_cell.angle_gamma   90.00
#
_symmetry.space_group_name_H-M   'P 1'
#
loop_
_entity.id
_entity.type
_entity.pdbx_description
1 polymer ?
#
loop_
_entity_poly.entity_id
_entity_poly.type
_entity_poly.pdbx_seq_one_letter_code
_entity_poly.pdbx_strand_id
1 'polypeptide(L)'
;MTDSLDDRIRRLLDRDEELLASPWQLFDDVREASAPAFYSEAMGAWVITSHRLLHQILVDPATWSNCSPTATYEFRNPVAEHAHAIEKESEMAEAVRRFRNRSRGRVLNTADPPEHVRQRRALNRAFRPDRLRALQPEVASVSESLVAAFAPRGRADLVQEYAVLLPMVMISRMLGVPEDELAVFKGWSDDFAIPIGRARPSRDEVRSYIKSEYEFDEYFSVLVEQRQAEPRDDLISDVANAEVDGEPLTHEERMGALRQFLLAGNETTTTLLGNIGHRLATDRGLRDRLAADRDLVPAFVEEALRHEGPVTGLFRVATRDTDLGGEPVAEGEFAWLAFAAANRDPELCPVPHEFDIARHPNDHVAFGYGEHYCIGQGLARLEATVGANAMLDLPNLVLARDHRDAFMDSYILRGRTRLLVGFDPITALG
;
A
#
# COMPACT_ATOMS: atom_id res chain seq x y z
N MET A 1 -2.46 19.98 30.28
CA MET A 1 -1.65 20.55 29.19
C MET A 1 -2.03 19.78 27.94
N THR A 2 -2.48 20.46 26.91
CA THR A 2 -2.75 19.81 25.61
C THR A 2 -1.40 19.41 24.99
N ASP A 3 -1.26 18.17 24.53
CA ASP A 3 -0.06 17.68 23.83
C ASP A 3 0.26 18.60 22.66
N SER A 4 1.54 18.91 22.44
CA SER A 4 1.97 19.64 21.26
C SER A 4 1.72 18.81 19.98
N LEU A 5 1.72 19.47 18.82
CA LEU A 5 1.59 18.75 17.54
C LEU A 5 2.69 17.71 17.39
N ASP A 6 3.90 18.05 17.76
CA ASP A 6 5.05 17.14 17.68
C ASP A 6 4.94 15.96 18.66
N ASP A 7 4.38 16.16 19.86
CA ASP A 7 4.11 15.06 20.78
C ASP A 7 3.05 14.11 20.22
N ARG A 8 2.01 14.63 19.56
CA ARG A 8 0.98 13.82 18.91
C ARG A 8 1.53 13.07 17.69
N ILE A 9 2.41 13.67 16.90
CA ILE A 9 3.14 12.98 15.82
C ILE A 9 4.02 11.87 16.39
N ARG A 10 4.71 12.12 17.52
CA ARG A 10 5.48 11.08 18.22
C ARG A 10 4.61 9.92 18.66
N ARG A 11 3.43 10.18 19.23
CA ARG A 11 2.47 9.14 19.59
C ARG A 11 2.04 8.32 18.36
N LEU A 12 1.77 8.98 17.23
CA LEU A 12 1.45 8.27 15.98
C LEU A 12 2.60 7.34 15.54
N LEU A 13 3.84 7.81 15.61
CA LEU A 13 5.03 7.01 15.29
C LEU A 13 5.28 5.89 16.30
N ASP A 14 4.92 6.11 17.57
CA ASP A 14 4.98 5.13 18.67
C ASP A 14 3.73 4.22 18.72
N ARG A 15 2.87 4.29 17.68
CA ARG A 15 1.75 3.35 17.44
C ARG A 15 0.59 3.51 18.42
N ASP A 16 0.26 4.74 18.78
CA ASP A 16 -0.91 5.05 19.56
C ASP A 16 -2.19 4.59 18.83
N GLU A 17 -2.95 3.68 19.44
CA GLU A 17 -4.12 3.05 18.81
C GLU A 17 -5.20 4.06 18.39
N GLU A 18 -5.41 5.11 19.17
CA GLU A 18 -6.39 6.16 18.86
C GLU A 18 -5.96 6.95 17.61
N LEU A 19 -4.69 7.34 17.52
CA LEU A 19 -4.15 8.08 16.39
C LEU A 19 -4.02 7.22 15.13
N LEU A 20 -3.70 5.93 15.26
CA LEU A 20 -3.73 4.99 14.13
C LEU A 20 -5.15 4.80 13.61
N ALA A 21 -6.14 4.72 14.52
CA ALA A 21 -7.54 4.59 14.14
C ALA A 21 -8.10 5.87 13.52
N SER A 22 -7.74 7.04 14.02
CA SER A 22 -8.29 8.32 13.57
C SER A 22 -7.27 9.47 13.61
N PRO A 23 -6.37 9.59 12.62
CA PRO A 23 -5.36 10.65 12.56
C PRO A 23 -5.92 12.00 12.08
N TRP A 24 -7.19 12.08 11.72
CA TRP A 24 -7.77 13.18 10.96
C TRP A 24 -7.63 14.53 11.66
N GLN A 25 -7.99 14.59 12.96
CA GLN A 25 -7.86 15.83 13.73
C GLN A 25 -6.39 16.27 13.87
N LEU A 26 -5.45 15.34 13.99
CA LEU A 26 -4.02 15.68 13.99
C LEU A 26 -3.62 16.34 12.66
N PHE A 27 -4.07 15.78 11.53
CA PHE A 27 -3.74 16.33 10.21
C PHE A 27 -4.36 17.71 9.97
N ASP A 28 -5.59 17.92 10.44
CA ASP A 28 -6.24 19.22 10.36
C ASP A 28 -5.53 20.26 11.24
N ASP A 29 -5.18 19.91 12.48
CA ASP A 29 -4.45 20.78 13.38
C ASP A 29 -3.06 21.15 12.83
N VAL A 30 -2.36 20.19 12.19
CA VAL A 30 -1.09 20.46 11.49
C VAL A 30 -1.28 21.44 10.34
N ARG A 31 -2.36 21.26 9.55
CA ARG A 31 -2.67 22.18 8.43
C ARG A 31 -2.97 23.58 8.90
N GLU A 32 -3.77 23.71 9.98
CA GLU A 32 -4.15 25.01 10.52
C GLU A 32 -3.02 25.77 11.20
N ALA A 33 -2.13 25.03 11.88
CA ALA A 33 -1.05 25.65 12.67
C ALA A 33 0.14 26.11 11.81
N SER A 34 0.35 25.53 10.65
CA SER A 34 1.59 25.70 9.90
C SER A 34 1.38 25.56 8.39
N ALA A 35 0.58 26.43 7.79
CA ALA A 35 0.52 26.49 6.34
C ALA A 35 1.82 27.13 5.80
N PRO A 36 2.50 26.52 4.81
CA PRO A 36 2.08 25.35 4.07
C PRO A 36 2.73 24.02 4.50
N ALA A 37 3.72 24.03 5.40
CA ALA A 37 4.46 22.86 5.85
C ALA A 37 4.85 22.96 7.32
N PHE A 38 4.85 21.85 8.04
CA PHE A 38 5.24 21.77 9.46
C PHE A 38 6.48 20.89 9.61
N TYR A 39 7.56 21.42 10.19
CA TYR A 39 8.69 20.59 10.55
C TYR A 39 8.44 19.85 11.87
N SER A 40 8.44 18.53 11.84
CA SER A 40 8.31 17.69 13.03
C SER A 40 9.65 17.16 13.47
N GLU A 41 10.08 17.56 14.66
CA GLU A 41 11.29 17.02 15.31
C GLU A 41 11.13 15.52 15.62
N ALA A 42 9.92 15.10 16.00
CA ALA A 42 9.63 13.69 16.29
C ALA A 42 9.78 12.82 15.05
N MET A 43 9.35 13.32 13.87
CA MET A 43 9.47 12.64 12.59
C MET A 43 10.83 12.88 11.93
N GLY A 44 11.50 14.01 12.24
CA GLY A 44 12.70 14.47 11.55
C GLY A 44 12.42 14.78 10.08
N ALA A 45 11.27 15.39 9.81
CA ALA A 45 10.81 15.65 8.45
C ALA A 45 9.77 16.79 8.41
N TRP A 46 9.66 17.43 7.26
CA TRP A 46 8.59 18.34 6.92
C TRP A 46 7.30 17.57 6.65
N VAL A 47 6.24 17.84 7.39
CA VAL A 47 4.91 17.23 7.21
C VAL A 47 4.10 18.07 6.24
N ILE A 48 3.76 17.51 5.09
CA ILE A 48 3.06 18.19 3.99
C ILE A 48 1.61 17.69 3.97
N THR A 49 0.68 18.55 4.38
CA THR A 49 -0.76 18.27 4.41
C THR A 49 -1.55 18.97 3.29
N SER A 50 -0.95 19.97 2.62
CA SER A 50 -1.56 20.70 1.51
C SER A 50 -1.50 19.87 0.22
N HIS A 51 -2.65 19.65 -0.42
CA HIS A 51 -2.76 18.97 -1.71
C HIS A 51 -1.93 19.67 -2.80
N ARG A 52 -2.02 21.00 -2.88
CA ARG A 52 -1.29 21.79 -3.86
C ARG A 52 0.22 21.65 -3.72
N LEU A 53 0.75 21.76 -2.50
CA LEU A 53 2.19 21.65 -2.25
C LEU A 53 2.68 20.22 -2.48
N LEU A 54 1.92 19.23 -2.03
CA LEU A 54 2.20 17.82 -2.25
C LEU A 54 2.29 17.51 -3.75
N HIS A 55 1.35 18.04 -4.54
CA HIS A 55 1.36 17.87 -6.00
C HIS A 55 2.60 18.50 -6.64
N GLN A 56 3.03 19.70 -6.20
CA GLN A 56 4.25 20.35 -6.68
C GLN A 56 5.49 19.48 -6.43
N ILE A 57 5.59 18.89 -5.24
CA ILE A 57 6.68 17.98 -4.88
C ILE A 57 6.69 16.73 -5.77
N LEU A 58 5.52 16.13 -6.00
CA LEU A 58 5.40 14.89 -6.79
C LEU A 58 5.76 15.04 -8.27
N VAL A 59 5.72 16.25 -8.83
CA VAL A 59 6.07 16.51 -10.24
C VAL A 59 7.50 17.06 -10.42
N ASP A 60 8.26 17.23 -9.35
CA ASP A 60 9.65 17.71 -9.38
C ASP A 60 10.64 16.68 -8.80
N PRO A 61 10.88 15.56 -9.49
CA PRO A 61 11.84 14.54 -9.03
C PRO A 61 13.29 15.03 -9.05
N ALA A 62 13.58 16.12 -9.76
CA ALA A 62 14.91 16.69 -9.77
C ALA A 62 15.27 17.35 -8.41
N THR A 63 14.26 17.90 -7.73
CA THR A 63 14.42 18.50 -6.39
C THR A 63 14.04 17.53 -5.28
N TRP A 64 13.05 16.66 -5.52
CA TRP A 64 12.48 15.78 -4.50
C TRP A 64 12.63 14.32 -4.89
N SER A 65 13.75 13.74 -4.49
CA SER A 65 14.11 12.35 -4.79
C SER A 65 13.24 11.34 -4.02
N ASN A 66 12.87 10.27 -4.71
CA ASN A 66 12.37 9.04 -4.11
C ASN A 66 13.53 8.16 -3.61
N CYS A 67 14.72 8.47 -4.05
CA CYS A 67 15.93 7.76 -3.79
C CYS A 67 16.77 8.43 -2.73
N SER A 68 16.39 8.29 -1.48
CA SER A 68 17.32 8.66 -0.41
C SER A 68 18.36 7.55 -0.21
N PRO A 69 19.66 7.86 -0.05
CA PRO A 69 20.62 6.91 0.49
C PRO A 69 20.22 6.46 1.90
N THR A 70 19.36 7.24 2.54
CA THR A 70 18.75 7.00 3.84
C THR A 70 17.25 6.79 3.70
N ALA A 71 16.73 6.47 2.47
CA ALA A 71 15.31 6.35 2.19
C ALA A 71 14.60 5.57 3.28
N THR A 72 13.53 6.09 3.76
CA THR A 72 12.58 5.62 4.77
C THR A 72 13.06 4.56 5.77
N TYR A 73 13.99 3.71 5.35
CA TYR A 73 14.60 2.62 6.10
C TYR A 73 15.85 3.03 6.87
N GLU A 74 16.69 3.93 6.31
CA GLU A 74 17.99 4.23 6.86
C GLU A 74 18.00 5.44 7.77
N PHE A 75 17.10 6.38 7.54
CA PHE A 75 16.97 7.54 8.43
C PHE A 75 16.65 7.12 9.86
N ARG A 76 16.01 5.95 10.02
CA ARG A 76 15.72 5.33 11.31
C ARG A 76 15.89 3.81 11.22
N ASN A 77 17.00 3.36 10.60
CA ASN A 77 17.15 1.94 10.29
C ASN A 77 17.45 1.09 11.53
N PRO A 78 16.43 0.72 12.32
CA PRO A 78 16.61 -0.24 13.41
C PRO A 78 16.98 -1.63 12.88
N VAL A 79 16.75 -1.88 11.58
CA VAL A 79 17.23 -3.10 10.91
C VAL A 79 18.75 -3.19 10.99
N ALA A 80 19.50 -2.10 10.74
CA ALA A 80 20.95 -2.10 10.85
C ALA A 80 21.44 -2.34 12.29
N GLU A 81 20.74 -1.76 13.29
CA GLU A 81 21.08 -1.96 14.70
C GLU A 81 20.89 -3.42 15.13
N HIS A 82 19.79 -4.03 14.74
CA HIS A 82 19.50 -5.42 15.08
C HIS A 82 20.27 -6.43 14.24
N ALA A 83 20.55 -6.13 12.97
CA ALA A 83 21.25 -7.04 12.05
C ALA A 83 22.60 -7.52 12.58
N HIS A 84 23.37 -6.66 13.27
CA HIS A 84 24.64 -7.06 13.87
C HIS A 84 24.48 -8.09 15.02
N ALA A 85 23.40 -7.96 15.80
CA ALA A 85 23.11 -8.95 16.85
C ALA A 85 22.59 -10.26 16.27
N ILE A 86 21.76 -10.19 15.22
CA ILE A 86 21.17 -11.34 14.51
C ILE A 86 22.24 -12.13 13.74
N GLU A 87 23.25 -11.46 13.19
CA GLU A 87 24.38 -12.10 12.46
C GLU A 87 25.13 -13.13 13.32
N LYS A 88 25.12 -12.96 14.65
CA LYS A 88 25.76 -13.89 15.59
C LYS A 88 25.00 -15.21 15.76
N GLU A 89 23.77 -15.28 15.29
CA GLU A 89 22.97 -16.49 15.22
C GLU A 89 23.45 -17.30 14.00
N SER A 90 23.99 -18.50 14.22
CA SER A 90 24.61 -19.30 13.16
C SER A 90 23.68 -19.58 11.99
N GLU A 91 22.37 -19.74 12.25
CA GLU A 91 21.33 -19.96 11.23
C GLU A 91 20.98 -18.71 10.41
N MET A 92 21.27 -17.51 10.93
CA MET A 92 20.98 -16.23 10.28
C MET A 92 22.21 -15.59 9.61
N ALA A 93 23.40 -16.09 9.87
CA ALA A 93 24.66 -15.46 9.43
C ALA A 93 24.73 -15.26 7.91
N GLU A 94 24.27 -16.26 7.13
CA GLU A 94 24.22 -16.16 5.67
C GLU A 94 23.19 -15.14 5.20
N ALA A 95 21.97 -15.17 5.75
CA ALA A 95 20.92 -14.25 5.41
C ALA A 95 21.31 -12.79 5.70
N VAL A 96 21.90 -12.52 6.87
CA VAL A 96 22.39 -11.18 7.22
C VAL A 96 23.53 -10.74 6.31
N ARG A 97 24.47 -11.65 5.97
CA ARG A 97 25.57 -11.35 5.04
C ARG A 97 25.05 -10.96 3.67
N ARG A 98 24.10 -11.72 3.09
CA ARG A 98 23.48 -11.39 1.81
C ARG A 98 22.69 -10.09 1.89
N PHE A 99 21.90 -9.89 2.93
CA PHE A 99 21.17 -8.65 3.17
C PHE A 99 22.08 -7.41 3.17
N ARG A 100 23.25 -7.48 3.83
CA ARG A 100 24.23 -6.39 3.84
C ARG A 100 24.97 -6.17 2.53
N ASN A 101 25.32 -7.28 1.84
CA ASN A 101 26.05 -7.24 0.59
C ASN A 101 25.17 -6.97 -0.61
N ARG A 102 23.84 -7.02 -0.42
CA ARG A 102 22.91 -6.68 -1.48
C ARG A 102 23.23 -5.28 -1.96
N SER A 103 23.60 -5.18 -3.25
CA SER A 103 23.68 -3.88 -3.87
C SER A 103 22.29 -3.27 -3.67
N ARG A 104 22.22 -2.05 -3.14
CA ARG A 104 20.96 -1.35 -2.91
C ARG A 104 20.39 -0.97 -4.27
N GLY A 105 19.99 -1.98 -5.03
CA GLY A 105 19.35 -1.84 -6.32
C GLY A 105 18.10 -0.98 -6.12
N ARG A 106 18.18 0.22 -6.63
CA ARG A 106 17.06 1.16 -6.64
C ARG A 106 16.03 0.61 -7.60
N VAL A 107 14.82 0.33 -7.11
CA VAL A 107 13.78 -0.30 -7.92
C VAL A 107 12.51 0.51 -7.83
N LEU A 108 11.97 0.87 -8.99
CA LEU A 108 10.70 1.58 -9.16
C LEU A 108 10.45 2.70 -8.12
N ASN A 109 9.82 2.35 -6.98
CA ASN A 109 9.44 3.30 -5.94
C ASN A 109 10.62 3.90 -5.16
N THR A 110 11.82 3.36 -5.32
CA THR A 110 13.06 3.87 -4.69
C THR A 110 14.08 4.37 -5.71
N ALA A 111 13.74 4.38 -6.99
CA ALA A 111 14.58 4.85 -8.07
C ALA A 111 14.11 6.24 -8.55
N ASP A 112 15.06 7.06 -9.00
CA ASP A 112 14.81 8.31 -9.69
C ASP A 112 15.17 8.19 -11.17
N PRO A 113 14.80 9.15 -12.04
CA PRO A 113 15.30 9.21 -13.40
C PRO A 113 16.85 9.29 -13.44
N PRO A 114 17.52 8.64 -14.40
CA PRO A 114 16.93 7.89 -15.53
C PRO A 114 16.52 6.44 -15.22
N GLU A 115 16.99 5.84 -14.12
CA GLU A 115 16.77 4.43 -13.77
C GLU A 115 15.29 4.11 -13.58
N HIS A 116 14.56 4.97 -12.87
CA HIS A 116 13.12 4.81 -12.69
C HIS A 116 12.39 4.73 -14.05
N VAL A 117 12.69 5.64 -14.97
CA VAL A 117 12.05 5.66 -16.30
C VAL A 117 12.33 4.37 -17.07
N ARG A 118 13.58 3.89 -16.99
CA ARG A 118 14.01 2.63 -17.62
C ARG A 118 13.23 1.44 -17.07
N GLN A 119 13.21 1.29 -15.75
CA GLN A 119 12.52 0.19 -15.07
C GLN A 119 11.00 0.26 -15.28
N ARG A 120 10.42 1.44 -15.15
CA ARG A 120 8.99 1.67 -15.37
C ARG A 120 8.55 1.24 -16.78
N ARG A 121 9.33 1.60 -17.82
CA ARG A 121 9.07 1.21 -19.21
C ARG A 121 9.10 -0.30 -19.38
N ALA A 122 10.09 -0.99 -18.77
CA ALA A 122 10.21 -2.44 -18.81
C ALA A 122 9.00 -3.14 -18.17
N LEU A 123 8.52 -2.64 -17.03
CA LEU A 123 7.53 -3.30 -16.20
C LEU A 123 6.08 -2.89 -16.47
N ASN A 124 5.83 -1.76 -17.16
CA ASN A 124 4.47 -1.31 -17.51
C ASN A 124 3.71 -2.34 -18.35
N ARG A 125 4.41 -3.19 -19.10
CA ARG A 125 3.81 -4.23 -19.93
C ARG A 125 2.90 -5.16 -19.12
N ALA A 126 3.28 -5.45 -17.87
CA ALA A 126 2.56 -6.34 -16.97
C ALA A 126 1.16 -5.81 -16.57
N PHE A 127 0.97 -4.48 -16.60
CA PHE A 127 -0.24 -3.80 -16.11
C PHE A 127 -1.01 -3.06 -17.22
N ARG A 128 -0.87 -3.51 -18.48
CA ARG A 128 -1.58 -2.88 -19.60
C ARG A 128 -3.10 -3.08 -19.49
N PRO A 129 -3.90 -2.12 -20.01
CA PRO A 129 -5.35 -2.17 -19.91
C PRO A 129 -6.00 -3.41 -20.56
N ASP A 130 -5.40 -3.95 -21.63
CA ASP A 130 -5.88 -5.18 -22.28
C ASP A 130 -5.70 -6.41 -21.38
N ARG A 131 -4.54 -6.53 -20.71
CA ARG A 131 -4.29 -7.61 -19.74
C ARG A 131 -5.20 -7.50 -18.53
N LEU A 132 -5.38 -6.29 -17.98
CA LEU A 132 -6.30 -6.07 -16.86
C LEU A 132 -7.74 -6.42 -17.21
N ARG A 133 -8.21 -6.09 -18.43
CA ARG A 133 -9.54 -6.52 -18.88
C ARG A 133 -9.65 -8.04 -18.99
N ALA A 134 -8.60 -8.72 -19.41
CA ALA A 134 -8.58 -10.19 -19.47
C ALA A 134 -8.63 -10.85 -18.08
N LEU A 135 -8.14 -10.18 -17.03
CA LEU A 135 -8.20 -10.67 -15.66
C LEU A 135 -9.59 -10.53 -15.01
N GLN A 136 -10.47 -9.67 -15.54
CA GLN A 136 -11.77 -9.39 -14.90
C GLN A 136 -12.62 -10.65 -14.62
N PRO A 137 -12.79 -11.63 -15.54
CA PRO A 137 -13.53 -12.84 -15.24
C PRO A 137 -12.87 -13.69 -14.14
N GLU A 138 -11.55 -13.65 -14.05
CA GLU A 138 -10.80 -14.39 -13.04
C GLU A 138 -10.94 -13.76 -11.65
N VAL A 139 -10.82 -12.43 -11.54
CA VAL A 139 -11.09 -11.68 -10.30
C VAL A 139 -12.52 -11.97 -9.81
N ALA A 140 -13.52 -11.96 -10.72
CA ALA A 140 -14.90 -12.28 -10.39
C ALA A 140 -15.06 -13.72 -9.86
N SER A 141 -14.46 -14.70 -10.53
CA SER A 141 -14.52 -16.10 -10.12
C SER A 141 -13.87 -16.36 -8.76
N VAL A 142 -12.71 -15.74 -8.48
CA VAL A 142 -12.07 -15.81 -7.16
C VAL A 142 -12.97 -15.18 -6.11
N SER A 143 -13.50 -13.99 -6.38
CA SER A 143 -14.42 -13.28 -5.48
C SER A 143 -15.67 -14.12 -5.13
N GLU A 144 -16.31 -14.72 -6.14
CA GLU A 144 -17.47 -15.60 -5.95
C GLU A 144 -17.12 -16.80 -5.08
N SER A 145 -15.97 -17.45 -5.32
CA SER A 145 -15.51 -18.60 -4.55
C SER A 145 -15.26 -18.23 -3.06
N LEU A 146 -14.68 -17.07 -2.81
CA LEU A 146 -14.45 -16.57 -1.45
C LEU A 146 -15.78 -16.29 -0.73
N VAL A 147 -16.72 -15.63 -1.40
CA VAL A 147 -18.06 -15.38 -0.82
C VAL A 147 -18.79 -16.70 -0.55
N ALA A 148 -18.74 -17.65 -1.47
CA ALA A 148 -19.38 -18.96 -1.30
C ALA A 148 -18.90 -19.70 -0.04
N ALA A 149 -17.65 -19.51 0.36
CA ALA A 149 -17.07 -20.16 1.54
C ALA A 149 -17.69 -19.70 2.87
N PHE A 150 -18.14 -18.45 2.97
CA PHE A 150 -18.70 -17.90 4.21
C PHE A 150 -20.21 -17.56 4.13
N ALA A 151 -20.77 -17.35 2.95
CA ALA A 151 -22.16 -16.94 2.75
C ALA A 151 -23.20 -17.79 3.48
N PRO A 152 -23.06 -19.15 3.57
CA PRO A 152 -24.03 -19.98 4.30
C PRO A 152 -24.04 -19.75 5.81
N ARG A 153 -22.96 -19.14 6.38
CA ARG A 153 -22.87 -18.91 7.83
C ARG A 153 -23.62 -17.64 8.28
N GLY A 154 -23.95 -16.72 7.35
CA GLY A 154 -24.54 -15.41 7.68
C GLY A 154 -23.63 -14.50 8.50
N ARG A 155 -22.34 -14.82 8.57
CA ARG A 155 -21.32 -14.11 9.35
C ARG A 155 -19.94 -14.35 8.75
N ALA A 156 -19.11 -13.33 8.74
CA ALA A 156 -17.71 -13.43 8.29
C ALA A 156 -16.81 -12.39 8.99
N ASP A 157 -15.52 -12.66 9.00
CA ASP A 157 -14.51 -11.62 9.10
C ASP A 157 -14.12 -11.21 7.67
N LEU A 158 -14.70 -10.12 7.16
CA LEU A 158 -14.47 -9.68 5.78
C LEU A 158 -13.01 -9.32 5.49
N VAL A 159 -12.22 -8.95 6.49
CA VAL A 159 -10.79 -8.72 6.27
C VAL A 159 -10.09 -10.05 6.04
N GLN A 160 -10.23 -11.00 6.96
CA GLN A 160 -9.47 -12.24 6.92
C GLN A 160 -9.97 -13.24 5.88
N GLU A 161 -11.29 -13.27 5.65
CA GLU A 161 -11.93 -14.29 4.79
C GLU A 161 -12.16 -13.81 3.35
N TYR A 162 -11.96 -12.50 3.09
CA TYR A 162 -12.17 -11.92 1.78
C TYR A 162 -11.08 -10.93 1.35
N ALA A 163 -10.91 -9.82 2.09
CA ALA A 163 -10.08 -8.70 1.66
C ALA A 163 -8.59 -9.05 1.56
N VAL A 164 -8.08 -9.93 2.44
CA VAL A 164 -6.71 -10.47 2.38
C VAL A 164 -6.58 -11.47 1.24
N LEU A 165 -7.57 -12.34 1.05
CA LEU A 165 -7.46 -13.47 0.15
C LEU A 165 -7.57 -13.08 -1.32
N LEU A 166 -8.49 -12.15 -1.67
CA LEU A 166 -8.71 -11.77 -3.06
C LEU A 166 -7.42 -11.24 -3.74
N PRO A 167 -6.76 -10.18 -3.25
CA PRO A 167 -5.55 -9.67 -3.88
C PRO A 167 -4.37 -10.65 -3.77
N MET A 168 -4.29 -11.45 -2.69
CA MET A 168 -3.24 -12.45 -2.52
C MET A 168 -3.34 -13.56 -3.57
N VAL A 169 -4.53 -14.10 -3.82
CA VAL A 169 -4.77 -15.09 -4.88
C VAL A 169 -4.47 -14.48 -6.24
N MET A 170 -4.93 -13.27 -6.50
CA MET A 170 -4.72 -12.61 -7.79
C MET A 170 -3.24 -12.34 -8.08
N ILE A 171 -2.49 -11.79 -7.13
CA ILE A 171 -1.05 -11.55 -7.36
C ILE A 171 -0.27 -12.85 -7.51
N SER A 172 -0.62 -13.92 -6.78
CA SER A 172 0.00 -15.23 -6.91
C SER A 172 -0.25 -15.84 -8.30
N ARG A 173 -1.49 -15.78 -8.81
CA ARG A 173 -1.81 -16.21 -10.17
C ARG A 173 -1.08 -15.39 -11.23
N MET A 174 -1.05 -14.07 -11.07
CA MET A 174 -0.32 -13.19 -11.99
C MET A 174 1.18 -13.47 -11.97
N LEU A 175 1.76 -13.79 -10.82
CA LEU A 175 3.15 -14.23 -10.71
C LEU A 175 3.36 -15.63 -11.34
N GLY A 176 2.32 -16.46 -11.45
CA GLY A 176 2.43 -17.83 -11.94
C GLY A 176 3.00 -18.80 -10.90
N VAL A 177 2.67 -18.56 -9.62
CA VAL A 177 3.07 -19.39 -8.48
C VAL A 177 1.90 -20.24 -7.95
N PRO A 178 2.17 -21.39 -7.31
CA PRO A 178 1.13 -22.29 -6.80
C PRO A 178 0.29 -21.67 -5.68
N GLU A 179 -1.03 -21.94 -5.70
CA GLU A 179 -1.95 -21.41 -4.66
C GLU A 179 -1.78 -22.10 -3.29
N ASP A 180 -1.22 -23.31 -3.24
CA ASP A 180 -0.93 -24.00 -1.98
C ASP A 180 0.23 -23.36 -1.19
N GLU A 181 0.97 -22.43 -1.81
CA GLU A 181 2.03 -21.65 -1.17
C GLU A 181 1.57 -20.27 -0.67
N LEU A 182 0.28 -19.91 -0.82
CA LEU A 182 -0.26 -18.60 -0.42
C LEU A 182 0.10 -18.17 1.01
N ALA A 183 0.15 -19.10 1.95
CA ALA A 183 0.53 -18.80 3.33
C ALA A 183 1.99 -18.33 3.45
N VAL A 184 2.89 -18.88 2.64
CA VAL A 184 4.30 -18.47 2.59
C VAL A 184 4.41 -17.07 2.00
N PHE A 185 3.73 -16.81 0.87
CA PHE A 185 3.71 -15.49 0.23
C PHE A 185 3.10 -14.42 1.14
N LYS A 186 2.03 -14.76 1.87
CA LYS A 186 1.43 -13.84 2.86
C LYS A 186 2.44 -13.53 3.97
N GLY A 187 3.16 -14.53 4.48
CA GLY A 187 4.20 -14.33 5.47
C GLY A 187 5.30 -13.39 4.97
N TRP A 188 5.79 -13.57 3.76
CA TRP A 188 6.77 -12.66 3.15
C TRP A 188 6.21 -11.24 2.95
N SER A 189 4.96 -11.10 2.49
CA SER A 189 4.32 -9.79 2.33
C SER A 189 4.23 -9.05 3.67
N ASP A 190 3.82 -9.72 4.73
CA ASP A 190 3.73 -9.15 6.08
C ASP A 190 5.11 -8.68 6.58
N ASP A 191 6.12 -9.51 6.42
CA ASP A 191 7.49 -9.19 6.84
C ASP A 191 8.08 -8.03 6.02
N PHE A 192 7.80 -7.94 4.72
CA PHE A 192 8.24 -6.83 3.88
C PHE A 192 7.57 -5.50 4.23
N ALA A 193 6.39 -5.53 4.87
CA ALA A 193 5.72 -4.34 5.36
C ALA A 193 6.35 -3.77 6.65
N ILE A 194 7.09 -4.60 7.42
CA ILE A 194 7.69 -4.20 8.70
C ILE A 194 8.55 -2.94 8.59
N PRO A 195 9.59 -2.90 7.74
CA PRO A 195 10.46 -1.73 7.68
C PRO A 195 9.78 -0.48 7.10
N ILE A 196 8.64 -0.63 6.40
CA ILE A 196 7.91 0.49 5.82
C ILE A 196 7.04 1.18 6.85
N GLY A 197 6.28 0.40 7.62
CA GLY A 197 5.22 0.93 8.49
C GLY A 197 5.62 1.10 9.95
N ARG A 198 6.78 0.61 10.37
CA ARG A 198 7.21 0.61 11.78
C ARG A 198 8.45 1.47 11.98
N ALA A 199 8.30 2.57 12.71
CA ALA A 199 9.42 3.44 13.05
C ALA A 199 10.47 2.74 13.94
N ARG A 200 10.05 1.76 14.74
CA ARG A 200 10.91 1.00 15.67
C ARG A 200 10.52 -0.48 15.72
N PRO A 201 10.88 -1.28 14.69
CA PRO A 201 10.65 -2.71 14.73
C PRO A 201 11.49 -3.37 15.82
N SER A 202 10.95 -4.42 16.41
CA SER A 202 11.67 -5.26 17.38
C SER A 202 12.75 -6.10 16.68
N ARG A 203 13.68 -6.68 17.49
CA ARG A 203 14.70 -7.59 16.96
C ARG A 203 14.07 -8.80 16.25
N ASP A 204 13.00 -9.37 16.79
CA ASP A 204 12.35 -10.54 16.20
C ASP A 204 11.68 -10.21 14.86
N GLU A 205 11.07 -9.03 14.73
CA GLU A 205 10.53 -8.53 13.48
C GLU A 205 11.63 -8.30 12.43
N VAL A 206 12.76 -7.72 12.83
CA VAL A 206 13.92 -7.55 11.93
C VAL A 206 14.48 -8.92 11.52
N ARG A 207 14.52 -9.87 12.42
CA ARG A 207 14.96 -11.23 12.13
C ARG A 207 14.04 -11.91 11.11
N SER A 208 12.72 -11.81 11.31
CA SER A 208 11.71 -12.33 10.37
C SER A 208 11.87 -11.68 9.00
N TYR A 209 11.96 -10.36 8.94
CA TYR A 209 12.17 -9.62 7.70
C TYR A 209 13.43 -10.09 6.92
N ILE A 210 14.60 -10.19 7.59
CA ILE A 210 15.84 -10.62 6.93
C ILE A 210 15.73 -12.07 6.44
N LYS A 211 15.06 -12.94 7.22
CA LYS A 211 14.82 -14.33 6.84
C LYS A 211 13.93 -14.41 5.59
N SER A 212 12.81 -13.69 5.60
CA SER A 212 11.87 -13.64 4.47
C SER A 212 12.50 -13.07 3.19
N GLU A 213 13.36 -12.05 3.32
CA GLU A 213 14.16 -11.52 2.20
C GLU A 213 15.07 -12.60 1.59
N TYR A 214 15.73 -13.38 2.44
CA TYR A 214 16.61 -14.46 1.99
C TYR A 214 15.84 -15.59 1.30
N GLU A 215 14.75 -16.07 1.93
CA GLU A 215 13.91 -17.14 1.39
C GLU A 215 13.24 -16.74 0.07
N PHE A 216 12.77 -15.49 -0.02
CA PHE A 216 12.20 -14.94 -1.26
C PHE A 216 13.23 -14.91 -2.39
N ASP A 217 14.43 -14.40 -2.13
CA ASP A 217 15.48 -14.32 -3.14
C ASP A 217 15.89 -15.73 -3.65
N GLU A 218 16.02 -16.73 -2.75
CA GLU A 218 16.29 -18.12 -3.14
C GLU A 218 15.16 -18.69 -4.03
N TYR A 219 13.91 -18.51 -3.64
CA TYR A 219 12.74 -19.02 -4.34
C TYR A 219 12.61 -18.39 -5.74
N PHE A 220 12.60 -17.05 -5.81
CA PHE A 220 12.36 -16.36 -7.07
C PHE A 220 13.56 -16.38 -8.02
N SER A 221 14.78 -16.52 -7.53
CA SER A 221 15.95 -16.69 -8.41
C SER A 221 15.81 -17.92 -9.30
N VAL A 222 15.39 -19.04 -8.73
CA VAL A 222 15.15 -20.28 -9.48
C VAL A 222 14.03 -20.10 -10.52
N LEU A 223 12.93 -19.44 -10.14
CA LEU A 223 11.83 -19.20 -11.06
C LEU A 223 12.21 -18.24 -12.20
N VAL A 224 12.98 -17.20 -11.91
CA VAL A 224 13.47 -16.26 -12.93
C VAL A 224 14.36 -16.99 -13.95
N GLU A 225 15.30 -17.83 -13.50
CA GLU A 225 16.13 -18.64 -14.40
C GLU A 225 15.28 -19.58 -15.28
N GLN A 226 14.28 -20.24 -14.70
CA GLN A 226 13.35 -21.08 -15.46
C GLN A 226 12.56 -20.29 -16.51
N ARG A 227 12.08 -19.07 -16.17
CA ARG A 227 11.31 -18.21 -17.08
C ARG A 227 12.17 -17.53 -18.14
N GLN A 228 13.46 -17.38 -17.91
CA GLN A 228 14.40 -16.97 -18.95
C GLN A 228 14.60 -18.07 -20.00
N ALA A 229 14.68 -19.33 -19.55
CA ALA A 229 14.82 -20.48 -20.43
C ALA A 229 13.48 -20.85 -21.14
N GLU A 230 12.37 -20.78 -20.43
CA GLU A 230 11.03 -21.15 -20.90
C GLU A 230 10.00 -20.10 -20.46
N PRO A 231 9.79 -19.01 -21.23
CA PRO A 231 8.85 -17.95 -20.89
C PRO A 231 7.40 -18.46 -20.86
N ARG A 232 6.59 -17.92 -19.91
CA ARG A 232 5.16 -18.15 -19.76
C ARG A 232 4.39 -16.83 -19.78
N ASP A 233 3.07 -16.89 -19.78
CA ASP A 233 2.22 -15.71 -19.64
C ASP A 233 2.01 -15.38 -18.15
N ASP A 234 3.09 -14.96 -17.47
CA ASP A 234 3.12 -14.59 -16.05
C ASP A 234 4.05 -13.40 -15.79
N LEU A 235 3.89 -12.75 -14.62
CA LEU A 235 4.69 -11.60 -14.22
C LEU A 235 6.19 -11.96 -14.04
N ILE A 236 6.47 -13.19 -13.62
CA ILE A 236 7.87 -13.64 -13.49
C ILE A 236 8.54 -13.63 -14.85
N SER A 237 7.88 -14.12 -15.91
CA SER A 237 8.37 -14.06 -17.28
C SER A 237 8.56 -12.62 -17.79
N ASP A 238 7.60 -11.75 -17.50
CA ASP A 238 7.69 -10.33 -17.85
C ASP A 238 8.93 -9.68 -17.19
N VAL A 239 9.18 -9.95 -15.90
CA VAL A 239 10.33 -9.42 -15.16
C VAL A 239 11.65 -10.08 -15.58
N ALA A 240 11.65 -11.41 -15.76
CA ALA A 240 12.84 -12.19 -16.13
C ALA A 240 13.41 -11.76 -17.48
N ASN A 241 12.54 -11.42 -18.44
CA ASN A 241 12.89 -11.07 -19.81
C ASN A 241 12.73 -9.59 -20.12
N ALA A 242 12.58 -8.76 -19.07
CA ALA A 242 12.43 -7.31 -19.24
C ALA A 242 13.75 -6.68 -19.72
N GLU A 243 13.66 -5.91 -20.78
CA GLU A 243 14.76 -5.16 -21.40
C GLU A 243 14.35 -3.73 -21.71
N VAL A 244 15.29 -2.81 -21.60
CA VAL A 244 15.15 -1.44 -22.08
C VAL A 244 16.39 -1.06 -22.87
N ASP A 245 16.17 -0.62 -24.11
CA ASP A 245 17.23 -0.20 -25.04
C ASP A 245 18.31 -1.32 -25.27
N GLY A 246 17.87 -2.60 -25.19
CA GLY A 246 18.72 -3.78 -25.38
C GLY A 246 19.45 -4.25 -24.10
N GLU A 247 19.27 -3.55 -22.99
CA GLU A 247 19.88 -3.92 -21.71
C GLU A 247 18.84 -4.61 -20.80
N PRO A 248 19.10 -5.85 -20.36
CA PRO A 248 18.22 -6.54 -19.43
C PRO A 248 18.25 -5.91 -18.03
N LEU A 249 17.19 -6.14 -17.25
CA LEU A 249 17.21 -5.83 -15.83
C LEU A 249 18.28 -6.69 -15.12
N THR A 250 18.99 -6.09 -14.18
CA THR A 250 19.92 -6.83 -13.30
C THR A 250 19.16 -7.81 -12.40
N HIS A 251 19.88 -8.74 -11.78
CA HIS A 251 19.29 -9.67 -10.82
C HIS A 251 18.59 -8.93 -9.67
N GLU A 252 19.25 -7.94 -9.10
CA GLU A 252 18.72 -7.12 -7.99
C GLU A 252 17.48 -6.34 -8.40
N GLU A 253 17.44 -5.79 -9.63
CA GLU A 253 16.26 -5.10 -10.15
C GLU A 253 15.09 -6.06 -10.33
N ARG A 254 15.33 -7.28 -10.81
CA ARG A 254 14.28 -8.32 -10.93
C ARG A 254 13.73 -8.73 -9.57
N MET A 255 14.61 -9.06 -8.62
CA MET A 255 14.17 -9.44 -7.26
C MET A 255 13.43 -8.29 -6.57
N GLY A 256 13.93 -7.08 -6.71
CA GLY A 256 13.27 -5.89 -6.17
C GLY A 256 11.89 -5.64 -6.77
N ALA A 257 11.73 -5.81 -8.10
CA ALA A 257 10.44 -5.65 -8.77
C ALA A 257 9.42 -6.71 -8.31
N LEU A 258 9.83 -7.98 -8.22
CA LEU A 258 8.95 -9.08 -7.75
C LEU A 258 8.52 -8.87 -6.30
N ARG A 259 9.44 -8.44 -5.41
CA ARG A 259 9.13 -8.08 -4.03
C ARG A 259 8.12 -6.94 -3.94
N GLN A 260 8.31 -5.88 -4.75
CA GLN A 260 7.38 -4.77 -4.81
C GLN A 260 5.99 -5.19 -5.27
N PHE A 261 5.89 -6.04 -6.27
CA PHE A 261 4.59 -6.52 -6.76
C PHE A 261 3.87 -7.33 -5.69
N LEU A 262 4.58 -8.20 -4.96
CA LEU A 262 3.97 -8.96 -3.87
C LEU A 262 3.48 -8.04 -2.74
N LEU A 263 4.32 -7.15 -2.25
CA LEU A 263 3.97 -6.26 -1.14
C LEU A 263 2.91 -5.24 -1.52
N ALA A 264 3.15 -4.48 -2.59
CA ALA A 264 2.30 -3.35 -2.95
C ALA A 264 0.94 -3.79 -3.48
N GLY A 265 0.85 -4.95 -4.13
CA GLY A 265 -0.40 -5.48 -4.68
C GLY A 265 -1.33 -6.07 -3.62
N ASN A 266 -0.78 -6.55 -2.50
CA ASN A 266 -1.55 -7.22 -1.45
C ASN A 266 -2.08 -6.24 -0.39
N GLU A 267 -1.20 -5.64 0.41
CA GLU A 267 -1.58 -4.89 1.62
C GLU A 267 -2.49 -3.68 1.33
N THR A 268 -2.22 -2.97 0.26
CA THR A 268 -3.00 -1.77 -0.08
C THR A 268 -4.41 -2.11 -0.56
N THR A 269 -4.56 -3.14 -1.38
CA THR A 269 -5.88 -3.58 -1.86
C THR A 269 -6.68 -4.25 -0.75
N THR A 270 -6.04 -5.05 0.11
CA THR A 270 -6.65 -5.58 1.35
C THR A 270 -7.26 -4.46 2.19
N THR A 271 -6.49 -3.40 2.42
CA THR A 271 -6.96 -2.22 3.18
C THR A 271 -8.14 -1.53 2.51
N LEU A 272 -8.07 -1.29 1.20
CA LEU A 272 -9.16 -0.67 0.44
C LEU A 272 -10.45 -1.50 0.52
N LEU A 273 -10.38 -2.81 0.32
CA LEU A 273 -11.52 -3.72 0.43
C LEU A 273 -12.10 -3.74 1.85
N GLY A 274 -11.26 -3.74 2.88
CA GLY A 274 -11.70 -3.65 4.28
C GLY A 274 -12.43 -2.33 4.57
N ASN A 275 -11.93 -1.20 4.06
CA ASN A 275 -12.58 0.10 4.23
C ASN A 275 -13.90 0.19 3.45
N ILE A 276 -13.96 -0.36 2.23
CA ILE A 276 -15.19 -0.52 1.44
C ILE A 276 -16.24 -1.35 2.22
N GLY A 277 -15.84 -2.52 2.72
CA GLY A 277 -16.71 -3.39 3.50
C GLY A 277 -17.25 -2.72 4.76
N HIS A 278 -16.39 -2.01 5.49
CA HIS A 278 -16.82 -1.24 6.66
C HIS A 278 -17.84 -0.16 6.29
N ARG A 279 -17.61 0.61 5.22
CA ARG A 279 -18.53 1.65 4.74
C ARG A 279 -19.88 1.04 4.37
N LEU A 280 -19.90 -0.06 3.62
CA LEU A 280 -21.12 -0.74 3.24
C LEU A 280 -21.88 -1.35 4.43
N ALA A 281 -21.18 -1.81 5.47
CA ALA A 281 -21.79 -2.36 6.68
C ALA A 281 -22.37 -1.28 7.63
N THR A 282 -21.85 -0.05 7.55
CA THR A 282 -22.22 1.06 8.46
C THR A 282 -23.16 2.07 7.84
N ASP A 283 -23.14 2.25 6.50
CA ASP A 283 -23.97 3.22 5.79
C ASP A 283 -25.03 2.50 4.94
N ARG A 284 -26.18 2.23 5.57
CA ARG A 284 -27.29 1.55 4.90
C ARG A 284 -27.84 2.35 3.71
N GLY A 285 -27.95 3.68 3.85
CA GLY A 285 -28.52 4.52 2.78
C GLY A 285 -27.65 4.51 1.53
N LEU A 286 -26.32 4.60 1.70
CA LEU A 286 -25.36 4.46 0.62
C LEU A 286 -25.43 3.06 0.00
N ARG A 287 -25.43 2.01 0.82
CA ARG A 287 -25.52 0.63 0.35
C ARG A 287 -26.79 0.39 -0.49
N ASP A 288 -27.96 0.81 0.00
CA ASP A 288 -29.23 0.64 -0.70
C ASP A 288 -29.22 1.40 -2.06
N ARG A 289 -28.60 2.58 -2.12
CA ARG A 289 -28.41 3.36 -3.35
C ARG A 289 -27.48 2.63 -4.35
N LEU A 290 -26.35 2.10 -3.89
CA LEU A 290 -25.42 1.35 -4.73
C LEU A 290 -25.98 0.00 -5.19
N ALA A 291 -26.81 -0.65 -4.37
CA ALA A 291 -27.51 -1.88 -4.74
C ALA A 291 -28.55 -1.64 -5.83
N ALA A 292 -29.22 -0.47 -5.80
CA ALA A 292 -30.19 -0.08 -6.81
C ALA A 292 -29.56 0.37 -8.13
N ASP A 293 -28.34 0.92 -8.09
CA ASP A 293 -27.61 1.43 -9.26
C ASP A 293 -26.11 1.08 -9.15
N ARG A 294 -25.72 -0.05 -9.76
CA ARG A 294 -24.35 -0.55 -9.75
C ARG A 294 -23.39 0.29 -10.58
N ASP A 295 -23.87 1.14 -11.48
CA ASP A 295 -23.03 2.05 -12.26
C ASP A 295 -22.38 3.12 -11.38
N LEU A 296 -22.88 3.32 -10.14
CA LEU A 296 -22.28 4.19 -9.13
C LEU A 296 -21.07 3.55 -8.40
N VAL A 297 -20.85 2.25 -8.50
CA VAL A 297 -19.77 1.54 -7.78
C VAL A 297 -18.38 2.06 -8.12
N PRO A 298 -18.02 2.36 -9.37
CA PRO A 298 -16.73 2.98 -9.66
C PRO A 298 -16.52 4.32 -8.94
N ALA A 299 -17.53 5.20 -8.91
CA ALA A 299 -17.44 6.47 -8.20
C ALA A 299 -17.34 6.28 -6.68
N PHE A 300 -18.01 5.27 -6.14
CA PHE A 300 -17.88 4.87 -4.73
C PHE A 300 -16.44 4.41 -4.40
N VAL A 301 -15.80 3.65 -5.28
CA VAL A 301 -14.41 3.21 -5.10
C VAL A 301 -13.45 4.40 -5.10
N GLU A 302 -13.61 5.37 -6.02
CA GLU A 302 -12.77 6.58 -6.03
C GLU A 302 -12.97 7.41 -4.76
N GLU A 303 -14.19 7.55 -4.27
CA GLU A 303 -14.45 8.27 -3.03
C GLU A 303 -13.92 7.52 -1.79
N ALA A 304 -13.95 6.19 -1.79
CA ALA A 304 -13.33 5.38 -0.74
C ALA A 304 -11.80 5.58 -0.73
N LEU A 305 -11.15 5.61 -1.89
CA LEU A 305 -9.73 5.92 -2.05
C LEU A 305 -9.38 7.33 -1.54
N ARG A 306 -10.20 8.33 -1.85
CA ARG A 306 -10.00 9.68 -1.35
C ARG A 306 -10.16 9.74 0.16
N HIS A 307 -11.29 9.24 0.67
CA HIS A 307 -11.71 9.45 2.05
C HIS A 307 -10.93 8.61 3.07
N GLU A 308 -10.63 7.34 2.73
CA GLU A 308 -9.88 6.40 3.57
C GLU A 308 -8.89 5.57 2.72
N GLY A 309 -8.03 6.27 1.95
CA GLY A 309 -7.00 5.59 1.16
C GLY A 309 -6.03 4.78 2.02
N PRO A 310 -5.52 3.65 1.50
CA PRO A 310 -4.66 2.74 2.24
C PRO A 310 -3.35 3.34 2.73
N VAL A 311 -2.74 4.22 1.93
CA VAL A 311 -1.44 4.84 2.22
C VAL A 311 -1.67 6.22 2.83
N THR A 312 -1.23 6.42 4.06
CA THR A 312 -1.37 7.71 4.75
C THR A 312 -0.37 8.74 4.27
N GLY A 313 0.84 8.30 3.88
CA GLY A 313 1.86 9.19 3.33
C GLY A 313 3.15 8.45 2.99
N LEU A 314 4.00 9.10 2.18
CA LEU A 314 5.32 8.62 1.78
C LEU A 314 6.34 9.75 1.86
N PHE A 315 7.61 9.37 1.92
CA PHE A 315 8.69 10.35 2.04
C PHE A 315 9.28 10.76 0.68
N ARG A 316 9.86 11.98 0.67
CA ARG A 316 10.81 12.47 -0.32
C ARG A 316 12.00 13.06 0.39
N VAL A 317 13.12 13.20 -0.31
CA VAL A 317 14.31 13.89 0.20
C VAL A 317 14.71 15.01 -0.75
N ALA A 318 15.05 16.16 -0.18
CA ALA A 318 15.56 17.28 -0.97
C ALA A 318 16.96 16.95 -1.52
N THR A 319 17.16 17.06 -2.83
CA THR A 319 18.44 16.83 -3.52
C THR A 319 19.33 18.07 -3.53
N ARG A 320 18.79 19.19 -3.11
CA ARG A 320 19.44 20.52 -3.03
C ARG A 320 18.66 21.42 -2.10
N ASP A 321 19.28 22.51 -1.67
CA ASP A 321 18.57 23.58 -0.97
C ASP A 321 17.37 24.05 -1.79
N THR A 322 16.21 24.15 -1.17
CA THR A 322 14.93 24.48 -1.81
C THR A 322 14.02 25.22 -0.83
N ASP A 323 12.75 25.38 -1.21
CA ASP A 323 11.73 26.10 -0.45
C ASP A 323 10.41 25.33 -0.45
N LEU A 324 9.75 25.28 0.70
CA LEU A 324 8.42 24.72 0.88
C LEU A 324 7.43 25.84 1.23
N GLY A 325 7.09 26.65 0.24
CA GLY A 325 6.08 27.71 0.40
C GLY A 325 6.53 28.85 1.31
N GLY A 326 7.83 29.18 1.32
CA GLY A 326 8.46 30.20 2.13
C GLY A 326 9.33 29.65 3.27
N GLU A 327 9.25 28.36 3.55
CA GLU A 327 10.08 27.68 4.54
C GLU A 327 11.33 27.11 3.87
N PRO A 328 12.55 27.51 4.27
CA PRO A 328 13.78 27.01 3.66
C PRO A 328 14.02 25.55 4.05
N VAL A 329 14.36 24.73 3.06
CA VAL A 329 14.68 23.31 3.23
C VAL A 329 16.08 23.05 2.72
N ALA A 330 16.94 22.48 3.56
CA ALA A 330 18.30 22.12 3.18
C ALA A 330 18.36 20.82 2.38
N GLU A 331 19.40 20.67 1.55
CA GLU A 331 19.75 19.41 0.92
C GLU A 331 19.83 18.28 1.96
N GLY A 332 19.19 17.13 1.66
CA GLY A 332 19.15 15.96 2.52
C GLY A 332 18.00 15.96 3.54
N GLU A 333 17.25 17.04 3.70
CA GLU A 333 16.05 17.03 4.54
C GLU A 333 14.91 16.25 3.92
N PHE A 334 14.06 15.68 4.78
CA PHE A 334 12.92 14.85 4.38
C PHE A 334 11.61 15.64 4.38
N ALA A 335 10.76 15.33 3.42
CA ALA A 335 9.35 15.71 3.41
C ALA A 335 8.48 14.46 3.47
N TRP A 336 7.60 14.35 4.47
CA TRP A 336 6.55 13.36 4.52
C TRP A 336 5.29 13.89 3.84
N LEU A 337 4.98 13.34 2.70
CA LEU A 337 3.81 13.69 1.90
C LEU A 337 2.59 12.98 2.48
N ALA A 338 1.82 13.67 3.31
CA ALA A 338 0.66 13.10 3.99
C ALA A 338 -0.55 12.99 3.04
N PHE A 339 -0.56 11.96 2.18
CA PHE A 339 -1.61 11.73 1.17
C PHE A 339 -3.01 11.72 1.77
N ALA A 340 -3.19 11.04 2.93
CA ALA A 340 -4.47 10.99 3.61
C ALA A 340 -4.96 12.38 4.06
N ALA A 341 -4.05 13.24 4.50
CA ALA A 341 -4.35 14.63 4.84
C ALA A 341 -4.65 15.47 3.58
N ALA A 342 -3.84 15.33 2.54
CA ALA A 342 -4.01 16.06 1.28
C ALA A 342 -5.33 15.71 0.58
N ASN A 343 -5.76 14.46 0.64
CA ASN A 343 -7.07 14.01 0.14
C ASN A 343 -8.26 14.60 0.90
N ARG A 344 -8.02 15.24 2.06
CA ARG A 344 -9.00 15.94 2.88
C ARG A 344 -8.69 17.43 3.00
N ASP A 345 -7.91 17.97 2.07
CA ASP A 345 -7.61 19.39 2.01
C ASP A 345 -8.85 20.19 1.57
N PRO A 346 -9.31 21.18 2.34
CA PRO A 346 -10.43 22.06 1.94
C PRO A 346 -10.17 22.82 0.62
N GLU A 347 -8.90 23.09 0.27
CA GLU A 347 -8.54 23.67 -1.03
C GLU A 347 -8.82 22.73 -2.20
N LEU A 348 -8.71 21.39 -1.98
CA LEU A 348 -9.03 20.39 -2.98
C LEU A 348 -10.54 20.22 -3.14
N CYS A 349 -11.26 20.11 -2.03
CA CYS A 349 -12.67 19.79 -2.05
C CYS A 349 -13.45 20.47 -0.90
N PRO A 350 -14.60 21.07 -1.18
CA PRO A 350 -15.50 21.52 -0.15
C PRO A 350 -15.96 20.34 0.72
N VAL A 351 -16.15 20.59 2.03
CA VAL A 351 -16.58 19.57 3.00
C VAL A 351 -15.77 18.27 2.91
N PRO A 352 -14.45 18.32 3.13
CA PRO A 352 -13.54 17.22 2.80
C PRO A 352 -13.73 15.98 3.66
N HIS A 353 -14.36 16.11 4.84
CA HIS A 353 -14.65 14.99 5.75
C HIS A 353 -15.95 14.25 5.42
N GLU A 354 -16.80 14.79 4.54
CA GLU A 354 -17.99 14.09 4.07
C GLU A 354 -17.61 13.07 2.99
N PHE A 355 -18.25 11.90 3.08
CA PHE A 355 -18.17 10.86 2.07
C PHE A 355 -19.25 11.09 1.02
N ASP A 356 -18.87 11.50 -0.18
CA ASP A 356 -19.81 11.86 -1.24
C ASP A 356 -19.42 11.23 -2.58
N ILE A 357 -20.17 10.20 -3.00
CA ILE A 357 -19.95 9.50 -4.27
C ILE A 357 -20.32 10.34 -5.52
N ALA A 358 -20.94 11.50 -5.33
CA ALA A 358 -21.23 12.45 -6.42
C ALA A 358 -20.12 13.50 -6.59
N ARG A 359 -19.06 13.41 -5.78
CA ARG A 359 -17.94 14.35 -5.84
C ARG A 359 -17.31 14.38 -7.23
N HIS A 360 -17.26 15.56 -7.83
CA HIS A 360 -16.65 15.76 -9.14
C HIS A 360 -16.11 17.19 -9.27
N PRO A 361 -14.82 17.38 -9.64
CA PRO A 361 -13.82 16.34 -9.79
C PRO A 361 -13.45 15.64 -8.47
N ASN A 362 -12.86 14.44 -8.55
CA ASN A 362 -12.32 13.71 -7.42
C ASN A 362 -10.82 13.48 -7.66
N ASP A 363 -10.05 14.56 -7.54
CA ASP A 363 -8.61 14.62 -7.87
C ASP A 363 -7.74 14.14 -6.69
N HIS A 364 -8.06 12.97 -6.15
CA HIS A 364 -7.34 12.42 -5.03
C HIS A 364 -5.92 11.92 -5.40
N VAL A 365 -5.02 11.94 -4.45
CA VAL A 365 -3.64 11.46 -4.57
C VAL A 365 -3.39 10.10 -3.91
N ALA A 366 -4.43 9.28 -3.73
CA ALA A 366 -4.30 7.95 -3.10
C ALA A 366 -3.36 7.00 -3.88
N PHE A 367 -3.19 7.21 -5.18
CA PHE A 367 -2.23 6.50 -6.03
C PHE A 367 -0.95 7.30 -6.31
N GLY A 368 -0.72 8.37 -5.56
CA GLY A 368 0.35 9.33 -5.86
C GLY A 368 0.05 10.16 -7.10
N TYR A 369 1.09 10.80 -7.68
CA TYR A 369 1.02 11.60 -8.89
C TYR A 369 2.38 11.64 -9.60
N GLY A 370 2.42 12.09 -10.87
CA GLY A 370 3.65 12.22 -11.63
C GLY A 370 4.24 10.87 -12.06
N GLU A 371 5.56 10.81 -12.16
CA GLU A 371 6.26 9.63 -12.69
C GLU A 371 6.11 8.38 -11.82
N HIS A 372 5.94 8.56 -10.50
CA HIS A 372 5.69 7.47 -9.54
C HIS A 372 4.20 7.14 -9.36
N TYR A 373 3.31 7.63 -10.22
CA TYR A 373 1.90 7.23 -10.19
C TYR A 373 1.77 5.71 -10.17
N CYS A 374 0.94 5.17 -9.29
CA CYS A 374 0.84 3.74 -9.00
C CYS A 374 0.68 2.90 -10.27
N ILE A 375 1.60 1.94 -10.49
CA ILE A 375 1.57 1.04 -11.65
C ILE A 375 0.39 0.07 -11.57
N GLY A 376 0.02 -0.37 -10.35
CA GLY A 376 -1.07 -1.31 -10.08
C GLY A 376 -2.46 -0.70 -9.95
N GLN A 377 -2.61 0.62 -10.16
CA GLN A 377 -3.86 1.34 -9.91
C GLN A 377 -5.08 0.78 -10.67
N GLY A 378 -4.85 0.21 -11.87
CA GLY A 378 -5.91 -0.41 -12.66
C GLY A 378 -6.39 -1.74 -12.06
N LEU A 379 -5.46 -2.56 -11.56
CA LEU A 379 -5.78 -3.81 -10.88
C LEU A 379 -6.51 -3.55 -9.55
N ALA A 380 -6.00 -2.62 -8.74
CA ALA A 380 -6.61 -2.24 -7.47
C ALA A 380 -8.06 -1.75 -7.64
N ARG A 381 -8.35 -0.94 -8.68
CA ARG A 381 -9.72 -0.51 -9.00
C ARG A 381 -10.60 -1.67 -9.47
N LEU A 382 -10.06 -2.58 -10.25
CA LEU A 382 -10.78 -3.77 -10.70
C LEU A 382 -11.17 -4.65 -9.50
N GLU A 383 -10.23 -4.99 -8.65
CA GLU A 383 -10.46 -5.81 -7.45
C GLU A 383 -11.42 -5.11 -6.48
N ALA A 384 -11.25 -3.81 -6.25
CA ALA A 384 -12.15 -3.02 -5.39
C ALA A 384 -13.58 -2.96 -5.94
N THR A 385 -13.75 -2.80 -7.27
CA THR A 385 -15.07 -2.77 -7.91
C THR A 385 -15.75 -4.13 -7.83
N VAL A 386 -15.04 -5.22 -8.12
CA VAL A 386 -15.57 -6.58 -7.98
C VAL A 386 -15.90 -6.87 -6.52
N GLY A 387 -15.01 -6.53 -5.59
CA GLY A 387 -15.23 -6.75 -4.16
C GLY A 387 -16.41 -5.93 -3.60
N ALA A 388 -16.56 -4.68 -4.00
CA ALA A 388 -17.71 -3.87 -3.61
C ALA A 388 -19.03 -4.50 -4.09
N ASN A 389 -19.08 -4.97 -5.35
CA ASN A 389 -20.26 -5.64 -5.89
C ASN A 389 -20.56 -6.93 -5.11
N ALA A 390 -19.56 -7.76 -4.82
CA ALA A 390 -19.74 -8.98 -4.04
C ALA A 390 -20.29 -8.71 -2.62
N MET A 391 -19.79 -7.65 -1.96
CA MET A 391 -20.28 -7.25 -0.63
C MET A 391 -21.68 -6.64 -0.68
N LEU A 392 -22.06 -5.97 -1.78
CA LEU A 392 -23.42 -5.46 -2.01
C LEU A 392 -24.44 -6.59 -2.23
N ASP A 393 -24.00 -7.76 -2.63
CA ASP A 393 -24.85 -8.96 -2.80
C ASP A 393 -25.10 -9.70 -1.46
N LEU A 394 -24.43 -9.30 -0.35
CA LEU A 394 -24.68 -9.82 0.98
C LEU A 394 -25.94 -9.17 1.58
N PRO A 395 -27.07 -9.91 1.76
CA PRO A 395 -28.31 -9.32 2.19
C PRO A 395 -28.23 -8.81 3.63
N ASN A 396 -28.75 -7.61 3.90
CA ASN A 396 -28.77 -7.02 5.23
C ASN A 396 -27.40 -6.92 5.93
N LEU A 397 -26.33 -6.69 5.16
CA LEU A 397 -24.97 -6.54 5.65
C LEU A 397 -24.88 -5.46 6.75
N VAL A 398 -24.38 -5.82 7.92
CA VAL A 398 -24.17 -4.92 9.08
C VAL A 398 -22.93 -5.33 9.86
N LEU A 399 -22.39 -4.44 10.70
CA LEU A 399 -21.37 -4.83 11.66
C LEU A 399 -21.92 -5.85 12.67
N ALA A 400 -21.18 -6.90 12.98
CA ALA A 400 -21.53 -7.85 14.01
C ALA A 400 -21.54 -7.15 15.40
N ARG A 401 -22.42 -7.59 16.32
CA ARG A 401 -22.54 -6.98 17.66
C ARG A 401 -21.26 -7.00 18.48
N ASP A 402 -20.42 -7.98 18.25
CA ASP A 402 -19.13 -8.18 18.90
C ASP A 402 -17.94 -7.65 18.07
N HIS A 403 -18.23 -6.93 17.00
CA HIS A 403 -17.17 -6.22 16.25
C HIS A 403 -16.48 -5.18 17.13
N ARG A 404 -15.17 -5.11 17.02
CA ARG A 404 -14.34 -4.04 17.58
C ARG A 404 -13.33 -3.68 16.51
N ASP A 405 -13.21 -2.40 16.23
CA ASP A 405 -12.19 -1.91 15.31
C ASP A 405 -10.79 -2.26 15.84
N ALA A 406 -9.96 -2.76 14.96
CA ALA A 406 -8.54 -2.97 15.17
C ALA A 406 -7.81 -2.57 13.90
N PHE A 407 -6.81 -1.72 14.04
CA PHE A 407 -6.06 -1.16 12.91
C PHE A 407 -4.67 -1.76 12.81
N MET A 408 -4.09 -1.66 11.61
CA MET A 408 -2.71 -2.07 11.37
C MET A 408 -1.76 -1.24 12.22
N ASP A 409 -0.72 -1.89 12.69
CA ASP A 409 0.35 -1.31 13.48
C ASP A 409 1.37 -0.59 12.56
N SER A 410 0.88 0.42 11.86
CA SER A 410 1.65 1.16 10.85
C SER A 410 1.18 2.61 10.74
N TYR A 411 2.12 3.56 10.72
CA TYR A 411 1.79 4.97 10.47
C TYR A 411 1.74 5.33 8.98
N ILE A 412 2.18 4.41 8.10
CA ILE A 412 2.15 4.59 6.63
C ILE A 412 0.96 3.88 5.99
N LEU A 413 0.57 2.71 6.52
CA LEU A 413 -0.57 1.96 6.04
C LEU A 413 -1.70 2.05 7.07
N ARG A 414 -2.89 2.44 6.64
CA ARG A 414 -4.05 2.53 7.53
C ARG A 414 -5.18 1.64 7.06
N GLY A 415 -5.30 0.49 7.67
CA GLY A 415 -6.33 -0.51 7.38
C GLY A 415 -6.80 -1.22 8.64
N ARG A 416 -8.00 -1.78 8.57
CA ARG A 416 -8.52 -2.67 9.60
C ARG A 416 -7.86 -4.03 9.47
N THR A 417 -7.45 -4.60 10.61
CA THR A 417 -6.94 -5.98 10.67
C THR A 417 -8.06 -7.00 10.83
N ARG A 418 -9.27 -6.54 11.14
CA ARG A 418 -10.47 -7.35 11.36
C ARG A 418 -11.74 -6.56 11.05
N LEU A 419 -12.72 -7.21 10.38
CA LEU A 419 -14.04 -6.64 10.12
C LEU A 419 -15.12 -7.70 10.27
N LEU A 420 -15.64 -7.88 11.48
CA LEU A 420 -16.73 -8.83 11.73
C LEU A 420 -18.06 -8.25 11.27
N VAL A 421 -18.71 -8.96 10.37
CA VAL A 421 -20.02 -8.62 9.83
C VAL A 421 -21.04 -9.73 10.02
N GLY A 422 -22.32 -9.35 10.06
CA GLY A 422 -23.48 -10.22 9.94
C GLY A 422 -24.29 -9.87 8.70
N PHE A 423 -24.92 -10.87 8.11
CA PHE A 423 -25.83 -10.74 6.95
C PHE A 423 -26.80 -11.93 6.92
N ASP A 424 -27.83 -11.87 6.10
CA ASP A 424 -28.73 -13.05 5.97
C ASP A 424 -28.00 -14.17 5.23
N PRO A 425 -28.04 -15.43 5.74
CA PRO A 425 -27.37 -16.56 5.10
C PRO A 425 -27.83 -16.80 3.67
N ILE A 426 -26.89 -17.07 2.77
CA ILE A 426 -27.13 -17.45 1.38
C ILE A 426 -26.84 -18.94 1.26
N THR A 427 -27.89 -19.76 1.12
CA THR A 427 -27.79 -21.24 1.09
C THR A 427 -27.68 -21.84 -0.31
N ALA A 428 -27.95 -21.07 -1.35
CA ALA A 428 -27.74 -21.42 -2.73
C ALA A 428 -27.21 -20.23 -3.49
N LEU A 429 -25.93 -20.30 -3.88
CA LEU A 429 -25.42 -19.48 -4.96
C LEU A 429 -25.77 -20.24 -6.22
N GLY A 430 -26.84 -19.79 -6.92
CA GLY A 430 -27.38 -20.41 -8.12
C GLY A 430 -26.46 -20.30 -9.32
#